data_6ba64de67036b3a9e90f8501c77135ef
#
_entry.id   6ba64de67036b3a9e90f8501c77135ef
#
_cell.length_a   1.000
_cell.length_b   1.000
_cell.length_c   1.000
_cell.angle_alpha   90.00
_cell.angle_beta   90.00
_cell.angle_gamma   90.00
#
_symmetry.space_group_name_H-M   'P 1'
#
loop_
_entity.id
_entity.type
_entity.pdbx_description
1 polymer ?
#
loop_
_entity_poly.entity_id
_entity_poly.type
_entity_poly.pdbx_seq_one_letter_code
_entity_poly.pdbx_strand_id
1 'polypeptide(L)'
;KTYLVDRFCNAEVEEQVSQLTFESEEWKLLDAGLITRSEANLRMLARAKEYGRAFEVQGVLDDWLHILRPRRRMQELVRRLKNHGYSVYYLSNIPEDVLALLKERGVLDRFDGGVASCEVHINKPDPRIYKALLDKYQLKAGESVFIDDRLENVQAAFRLGFAGIQMKDSVGTLVRSLA
;
A
#
# COMPACT_ATOMS: atom_id res chain seq x y z
N LYS A 1 -2.37 11.70 -1.40
CA LYS A 1 -2.46 13.20 -1.35
C LYS A 1 -3.11 13.80 -2.58
N THR A 2 -2.68 13.52 -3.81
CA THR A 2 -3.24 14.11 -5.03
C THR A 2 -4.78 14.03 -5.12
N TYR A 3 -5.37 12.90 -4.74
CA TYR A 3 -6.83 12.73 -4.74
C TYR A 3 -7.57 13.72 -3.81
N LEU A 4 -7.05 13.93 -2.61
CA LEU A 4 -7.68 14.83 -1.64
C LEU A 4 -7.52 16.30 -2.07
N VAL A 5 -6.36 16.68 -2.64
CA VAL A 5 -6.12 18.01 -3.23
C VAL A 5 -7.13 18.30 -4.33
N ASP A 6 -7.28 17.37 -5.27
CA ASP A 6 -8.22 17.52 -6.40
C ASP A 6 -9.69 17.60 -5.94
N ARG A 7 -10.02 17.00 -4.76
CA ARG A 7 -11.38 16.94 -4.24
C ARG A 7 -11.76 18.17 -3.41
N PHE A 8 -10.86 18.64 -2.55
CA PHE A 8 -11.20 19.66 -1.56
C PHE A 8 -10.66 21.06 -1.87
N CYS A 9 -9.59 21.15 -2.66
CA CYS A 9 -8.92 22.42 -3.00
C CYS A 9 -8.58 23.27 -1.75
N ASN A 10 -8.41 22.65 -0.58
CA ASN A 10 -8.14 23.29 0.70
C ASN A 10 -7.18 22.39 1.50
N ALA A 11 -5.95 22.87 1.71
CA ALA A 11 -4.87 22.09 2.34
C ALA A 11 -5.17 21.70 3.79
N GLU A 12 -5.88 22.55 4.56
CA GLU A 12 -6.24 22.25 5.94
C GLU A 12 -7.29 21.13 6.01
N VAL A 13 -8.32 21.21 5.14
CA VAL A 13 -9.35 20.17 5.03
C VAL A 13 -8.74 18.87 4.55
N GLU A 14 -7.84 18.93 3.56
CA GLU A 14 -7.12 17.76 3.04
C GLU A 14 -6.34 17.05 4.15
N GLU A 15 -5.56 17.79 4.93
CA GLU A 15 -4.76 17.23 6.01
C GLU A 15 -5.64 16.59 7.10
N GLN A 16 -6.70 17.29 7.54
CA GLN A 16 -7.64 16.75 8.53
C GLN A 16 -8.34 15.49 8.03
N VAL A 17 -8.79 15.47 6.78
CA VAL A 17 -9.44 14.29 6.19
C VAL A 17 -8.46 13.14 6.03
N SER A 18 -7.20 13.40 5.65
CA SER A 18 -6.14 12.39 5.58
C SER A 18 -5.91 11.73 6.93
N GLN A 19 -5.80 12.54 8.01
CA GLN A 19 -5.63 12.05 9.38
C GLN A 19 -6.83 11.25 9.88
N LEU A 20 -8.04 11.63 9.48
CA LEU A 20 -9.29 10.96 9.88
C LEU A 20 -9.58 9.69 9.04
N THR A 21 -8.86 9.48 7.94
CA THR A 21 -9.03 8.34 7.03
C THR A 21 -7.72 7.55 6.87
N PHE A 22 -6.96 7.79 5.82
CA PHE A 22 -5.80 6.99 5.40
C PHE A 22 -4.64 6.91 6.41
N GLU A 23 -4.53 7.89 7.32
CA GLU A 23 -3.51 7.93 8.37
C GLU A 23 -4.05 7.50 9.74
N SER A 24 -5.35 7.21 9.83
CA SER A 24 -6.01 6.83 11.08
C SER A 24 -5.57 5.45 11.58
N GLU A 25 -5.78 5.20 12.87
CA GLU A 25 -5.55 3.88 13.46
C GLU A 25 -6.55 2.85 12.91
N GLU A 26 -7.78 3.28 12.63
CA GLU A 26 -8.83 2.46 12.03
C GLU A 26 -8.41 1.94 10.66
N TRP A 27 -7.75 2.79 9.85
CA TRP A 27 -7.23 2.37 8.55
C TRP A 27 -6.10 1.35 8.67
N LYS A 28 -5.20 1.52 9.66
CA LYS A 28 -4.14 0.56 9.93
C LYS A 28 -4.68 -0.80 10.40
N LEU A 29 -5.68 -0.79 11.28
CA LEU A 29 -6.36 -2.01 11.72
C LEU A 29 -7.07 -2.71 10.55
N LEU A 30 -7.68 -1.95 9.67
CA LEU A 30 -8.33 -2.45 8.46
C LEU A 30 -7.31 -3.07 7.49
N ASP A 31 -6.19 -2.39 7.23
CA ASP A 31 -5.11 -2.92 6.38
C ASP A 31 -4.51 -4.21 6.97
N ALA A 32 -4.48 -4.32 8.28
CA ALA A 32 -4.05 -5.55 8.96
C ALA A 32 -5.13 -6.65 9.01
N GLY A 33 -6.34 -6.41 8.49
CA GLY A 33 -7.45 -7.36 8.56
C GLY A 33 -7.94 -7.65 9.98
N LEU A 34 -7.72 -6.72 10.93
CA LEU A 34 -8.13 -6.84 12.33
C LEU A 34 -9.55 -6.31 12.59
N ILE A 35 -10.05 -5.48 11.70
CA ILE A 35 -11.43 -5.00 11.68
C ILE A 35 -11.99 -5.03 10.26
N THR A 36 -13.30 -5.12 10.13
CA THR A 36 -13.98 -5.08 8.84
C THR A 36 -14.03 -3.68 8.25
N ARG A 37 -14.27 -3.56 6.94
CA ARG A 37 -14.51 -2.29 6.26
C ARG A 37 -15.64 -1.50 6.89
N SER A 38 -16.75 -2.16 7.19
CA SER A 38 -17.92 -1.54 7.81
C SER A 38 -17.59 -0.97 9.19
N GLU A 39 -16.84 -1.72 9.99
CA GLU A 39 -16.42 -1.27 11.32
C GLU A 39 -15.43 -0.11 11.24
N ALA A 40 -14.44 -0.17 10.35
CA ALA A 40 -13.51 0.92 10.12
C ALA A 40 -14.23 2.21 9.70
N ASN A 41 -15.14 2.12 8.72
CA ASN A 41 -15.92 3.26 8.24
C ASN A 41 -16.78 3.86 9.35
N LEU A 42 -17.43 3.02 10.15
CA LEU A 42 -18.25 3.49 11.27
C LEU A 42 -17.42 4.28 12.30
N ARG A 43 -16.27 3.77 12.69
CA ARG A 43 -15.35 4.40 13.65
C ARG A 43 -14.77 5.70 13.11
N MET A 44 -14.28 5.71 11.84
CA MET A 44 -13.77 6.93 11.19
C MET A 44 -14.83 8.01 11.08
N LEU A 45 -16.07 7.68 10.71
CA LEU A 45 -17.18 8.63 10.63
C LEU A 45 -17.61 9.17 12.00
N ALA A 46 -17.63 8.33 13.04
CA ALA A 46 -17.91 8.78 14.39
C ALA A 46 -16.92 9.86 14.83
N ARG A 47 -15.63 9.61 14.61
CA ARG A 47 -14.55 10.57 14.91
C ARG A 47 -14.64 11.82 14.03
N ALA A 48 -14.93 11.66 12.74
CA ALA A 48 -15.08 12.79 11.82
C ALA A 48 -16.22 13.75 12.21
N LYS A 49 -17.29 13.24 12.83
CA LYS A 49 -18.38 14.08 13.38
C LYS A 49 -17.89 15.02 14.49
N GLU A 50 -17.00 14.55 15.37
CA GLU A 50 -16.43 15.35 16.45
C GLU A 50 -15.59 16.52 15.92
N TYR A 51 -14.98 16.35 14.74
CA TYR A 51 -14.16 17.37 14.07
C TYR A 51 -14.94 18.18 13.02
N GLY A 52 -16.26 17.95 12.86
CA GLY A 52 -17.07 18.64 11.87
C GLY A 52 -16.72 18.29 10.40
N ARG A 53 -16.16 17.08 10.17
CA ARG A 53 -15.68 16.60 8.86
C ARG A 53 -16.42 15.37 8.35
N ALA A 54 -17.60 15.08 8.90
CA ALA A 54 -18.33 13.86 8.55
C ALA A 54 -18.69 13.77 7.07
N PHE A 55 -19.04 14.89 6.45
CA PHE A 55 -19.41 14.94 5.04
C PHE A 55 -18.23 14.64 4.11
N GLU A 56 -17.08 15.27 4.38
CA GLU A 56 -15.85 15.07 3.59
C GLU A 56 -15.33 13.65 3.75
N VAL A 57 -15.29 13.12 4.98
CA VAL A 57 -14.86 11.75 5.24
C VAL A 57 -15.80 10.75 4.63
N GLN A 58 -17.13 10.91 4.71
CA GLN A 58 -18.08 10.04 4.04
C GLN A 58 -17.82 9.98 2.54
N GLY A 59 -17.65 11.13 1.90
CA GLY A 59 -17.37 11.17 0.46
C GLY A 59 -16.06 10.49 0.07
N VAL A 60 -15.02 10.53 0.93
CA VAL A 60 -13.77 9.77 0.69
C VAL A 60 -14.02 8.27 0.82
N LEU A 61 -14.77 7.83 1.84
CA LEU A 61 -15.05 6.42 2.08
C LEU A 61 -15.94 5.80 0.97
N ASP A 62 -16.79 6.59 0.34
CA ASP A 62 -17.62 6.15 -0.78
C ASP A 62 -16.82 6.00 -2.09
N ASP A 63 -15.85 6.89 -2.32
CA ASP A 63 -15.18 7.02 -3.62
C ASP A 63 -13.77 6.40 -3.67
N TRP A 64 -13.13 6.10 -2.55
CA TRP A 64 -11.70 5.78 -2.53
C TRP A 64 -11.30 4.58 -3.40
N LEU A 65 -12.19 3.60 -3.61
CA LEU A 65 -11.93 2.46 -4.50
C LEU A 65 -11.76 2.88 -5.96
N HIS A 66 -12.39 3.98 -6.37
CA HIS A 66 -12.26 4.53 -7.72
C HIS A 66 -10.88 5.13 -7.99
N ILE A 67 -10.10 5.42 -6.93
CA ILE A 67 -8.73 5.93 -7.02
C ILE A 67 -7.74 4.82 -7.42
N LEU A 68 -8.06 3.56 -7.13
CA LEU A 68 -7.20 2.42 -7.39
C LEU A 68 -7.13 2.13 -8.90
N ARG A 69 -6.26 2.86 -9.58
CA ARG A 69 -5.99 2.66 -11.01
C ARG A 69 -4.62 2.01 -11.21
N PRO A 70 -4.52 0.95 -12.03
CA PRO A 70 -3.24 0.35 -12.34
C PRO A 70 -2.32 1.36 -13.05
N ARG A 71 -1.10 1.53 -12.54
CA ARG A 71 -0.09 2.38 -13.19
C ARG A 71 0.56 1.60 -14.33
N ARG A 72 0.23 1.90 -15.58
CA ARG A 72 0.74 1.21 -16.79
C ARG A 72 2.27 1.08 -16.80
N ARG A 73 3.00 2.13 -16.42
CA ARG A 73 4.47 2.11 -16.35
C ARG A 73 5.01 1.10 -15.31
N MET A 74 4.32 0.93 -14.19
CA MET A 74 4.69 -0.05 -13.18
C MET A 74 4.43 -1.48 -13.69
N GLN A 75 3.31 -1.72 -14.36
CA GLN A 75 3.02 -3.01 -14.98
C GLN A 75 4.07 -3.38 -16.04
N GLU A 76 4.50 -2.41 -16.84
CA GLU A 76 5.56 -2.60 -17.83
C GLU A 76 6.91 -2.91 -17.18
N LEU A 77 7.25 -2.24 -16.07
CA LEU A 77 8.46 -2.54 -15.30
C LEU A 77 8.44 -3.97 -14.77
N VAL A 78 7.34 -4.40 -14.15
CA VAL A 78 7.18 -5.79 -13.66
C VAL A 78 7.40 -6.78 -14.80
N ARG A 79 6.77 -6.55 -15.97
CA ARG A 79 6.94 -7.40 -17.16
C ARG A 79 8.40 -7.46 -17.62
N ARG A 80 9.10 -6.31 -17.66
CA ARG A 80 10.52 -6.25 -18.06
C ARG A 80 11.40 -7.02 -17.08
N LEU A 81 11.23 -6.83 -15.78
CA LEU A 81 11.99 -7.55 -14.77
C LEU A 81 11.82 -9.06 -14.93
N LYS A 82 10.59 -9.54 -15.10
CA LYS A 82 10.33 -10.98 -15.33
C LYS A 82 10.98 -11.49 -16.61
N ASN A 83 10.94 -10.73 -17.70
CA ASN A 83 11.60 -11.11 -18.96
C ASN A 83 13.13 -11.16 -18.84
N HIS A 84 13.73 -10.49 -17.85
CA HIS A 84 15.17 -10.57 -17.54
C HIS A 84 15.49 -11.63 -16.47
N GLY A 85 14.53 -12.49 -16.12
CA GLY A 85 14.73 -13.60 -15.19
C GLY A 85 14.59 -13.25 -13.71
N TYR A 86 14.15 -12.04 -13.38
CA TYR A 86 13.84 -11.68 -12.00
C TYR A 86 12.48 -12.24 -11.55
N SER A 87 12.44 -12.77 -10.34
CA SER A 87 11.18 -13.05 -9.66
C SER A 87 10.65 -11.77 -8.99
N VAL A 88 9.36 -11.48 -9.15
CA VAL A 88 8.75 -10.24 -8.66
C VAL A 88 7.59 -10.58 -7.71
N TYR A 89 7.69 -10.12 -6.48
CA TYR A 89 6.71 -10.36 -5.43
C TYR A 89 6.08 -9.05 -4.95
N TYR A 90 4.81 -9.10 -4.53
CA TYR A 90 4.21 -7.95 -3.84
C TYR A 90 4.31 -8.11 -2.31
N LEU A 91 4.51 -6.99 -1.60
CA LEU A 91 4.39 -6.86 -0.16
C LEU A 91 3.60 -5.59 0.14
N SER A 92 2.35 -5.71 0.53
CA SER A 92 1.43 -4.57 0.56
C SER A 92 0.61 -4.48 1.85
N ASN A 93 0.47 -3.25 2.37
CA ASN A 93 -0.54 -2.94 3.37
C ASN A 93 -1.85 -2.69 2.62
N ILE A 94 -2.73 -3.67 2.61
CA ILE A 94 -4.03 -3.62 1.94
C ILE A 94 -5.05 -4.46 2.69
N PRO A 95 -6.31 -4.01 2.80
CA PRO A 95 -7.39 -4.75 3.42
C PRO A 95 -7.93 -5.87 2.51
N GLU A 96 -8.72 -6.76 3.09
CA GLU A 96 -9.25 -7.95 2.42
C GLU A 96 -10.09 -7.63 1.17
N ASP A 97 -10.93 -6.62 1.24
CA ASP A 97 -11.79 -6.20 0.12
C ASP A 97 -10.96 -5.70 -1.08
N VAL A 98 -9.85 -4.98 -0.82
CA VAL A 98 -8.93 -4.55 -1.87
C VAL A 98 -8.15 -5.74 -2.43
N LEU A 99 -7.68 -6.63 -1.58
CA LEU A 99 -6.99 -7.84 -2.02
C LEU A 99 -7.88 -8.68 -2.93
N ALA A 100 -9.15 -8.87 -2.54
CA ALA A 100 -10.14 -9.59 -3.34
C ALA A 100 -10.36 -8.91 -4.70
N LEU A 101 -10.53 -7.58 -4.72
CA LEU A 101 -10.69 -6.81 -5.94
C LEU A 101 -9.47 -6.91 -6.87
N LEU A 102 -8.25 -6.88 -6.32
CA LEU A 102 -7.03 -7.01 -7.13
C LEU A 102 -6.87 -8.42 -7.71
N LYS A 103 -7.27 -9.46 -6.97
CA LYS A 103 -7.34 -10.85 -7.46
C LYS A 103 -8.36 -10.97 -8.60
N GLU A 104 -9.58 -10.50 -8.40
CA GLU A 104 -10.64 -10.51 -9.40
C GLU A 104 -10.23 -9.82 -10.72
N ARG A 105 -9.53 -8.69 -10.61
CA ARG A 105 -9.04 -7.93 -11.77
C ARG A 105 -7.77 -8.51 -12.41
N GLY A 106 -7.25 -9.63 -11.94
CA GLY A 106 -6.02 -10.26 -12.45
C GLY A 106 -4.77 -9.39 -12.30
N VAL A 107 -4.78 -8.41 -11.39
CA VAL A 107 -3.63 -7.52 -11.17
C VAL A 107 -2.48 -8.29 -10.53
N LEU A 108 -2.79 -9.22 -9.63
CA LEU A 108 -1.81 -10.00 -8.88
C LEU A 108 -1.21 -11.15 -9.70
N ASP A 109 -1.83 -11.56 -10.81
CA ASP A 109 -1.33 -12.62 -11.70
C ASP A 109 -0.01 -12.26 -12.39
N ARG A 110 0.34 -10.98 -12.36
CA ARG A 110 1.60 -10.47 -12.91
C ARG A 110 2.81 -10.76 -12.02
N PHE A 111 2.57 -11.05 -10.75
CA PHE A 111 3.60 -11.33 -9.74
C PHE A 111 3.80 -12.85 -9.60
N ASP A 112 4.96 -13.25 -9.13
CA ASP A 112 5.26 -14.66 -8.81
C ASP A 112 4.67 -15.07 -7.45
N GLY A 113 4.10 -14.11 -6.74
CA GLY A 113 3.40 -14.26 -5.47
C GLY A 113 3.51 -13.01 -4.62
N GLY A 114 3.22 -13.13 -3.33
CA GLY A 114 3.35 -12.02 -2.40
C GLY A 114 2.69 -12.25 -1.06
N VAL A 115 2.71 -11.20 -0.24
CA VAL A 115 2.06 -11.14 1.06
C VAL A 115 1.28 -9.83 1.18
N ALA A 116 0.00 -9.94 1.53
CA ALA A 116 -0.84 -8.82 1.94
C ALA A 116 -0.91 -8.76 3.47
N SER A 117 -0.91 -7.55 4.02
CA SER A 117 -0.98 -7.34 5.48
C SER A 117 -2.20 -7.99 6.12
N CYS A 118 -3.36 -7.97 5.45
CA CYS A 118 -4.59 -8.59 5.93
C CYS A 118 -4.49 -10.14 6.03
N GLU A 119 -3.61 -10.79 5.27
CA GLU A 119 -3.41 -12.25 5.33
C GLU A 119 -2.57 -12.69 6.53
N VAL A 120 -1.70 -11.80 7.02
CA VAL A 120 -0.75 -12.10 8.13
C VAL A 120 -1.02 -11.25 9.37
N HIS A 121 -2.00 -10.36 9.33
CA HIS A 121 -2.41 -9.44 10.39
C HIS A 121 -1.28 -8.51 10.88
N ILE A 122 -0.39 -8.14 9.98
CA ILE A 122 0.80 -7.33 10.27
C ILE A 122 1.02 -6.32 9.14
N ASN A 123 1.17 -5.04 9.49
CA ASN A 123 1.48 -3.98 8.53
C ASN A 123 3.00 -3.72 8.42
N LYS A 124 3.48 -3.33 7.24
CA LYS A 124 4.74 -2.60 7.14
C LYS A 124 4.64 -1.32 7.98
N PRO A 125 5.71 -0.89 8.66
CA PRO A 125 7.11 -1.33 8.59
C PRO A 125 7.50 -2.42 9.61
N ASP A 126 6.55 -3.17 10.20
CA ASP A 126 6.90 -4.25 11.14
C ASP A 126 7.78 -5.31 10.45
N PRO A 127 8.95 -5.67 11.03
CA PRO A 127 9.87 -6.61 10.41
C PRO A 127 9.28 -8.01 10.17
N ARG A 128 8.24 -8.39 10.90
CA ARG A 128 7.60 -9.70 10.78
C ARG A 128 6.94 -9.93 9.42
N ILE A 129 6.38 -8.87 8.79
CA ILE A 129 5.75 -9.01 7.47
C ILE A 129 6.78 -9.29 6.36
N TYR A 130 7.98 -8.70 6.47
CA TYR A 130 9.09 -8.97 5.54
C TYR A 130 9.59 -10.40 5.71
N LYS A 131 9.74 -10.85 6.96
CA LYS A 131 10.12 -12.25 7.26
C LYS A 131 9.09 -13.22 6.72
N ALA A 132 7.79 -12.93 6.87
CA ALA A 132 6.71 -13.76 6.32
C ALA A 132 6.85 -13.92 4.80
N LEU A 133 7.24 -12.86 4.06
CA LEU A 133 7.52 -12.95 2.63
C LEU A 133 8.75 -13.82 2.34
N LEU A 134 9.86 -13.58 3.05
CA LEU A 134 11.10 -14.36 2.87
C LEU A 134 10.85 -15.84 3.12
N ASP A 135 10.18 -16.18 4.21
CA ASP A 135 9.90 -17.56 4.62
C ASP A 135 8.96 -18.26 3.65
N LYS A 136 7.88 -17.57 3.22
CA LYS A 136 6.87 -18.12 2.31
C LYS A 136 7.44 -18.54 0.96
N TYR A 137 8.40 -17.77 0.44
CA TYR A 137 8.97 -17.98 -0.89
C TYR A 137 10.43 -18.40 -0.86
N GLN A 138 10.98 -18.72 0.33
CA GLN A 138 12.38 -19.15 0.51
C GLN A 138 13.37 -18.15 -0.08
N LEU A 139 13.10 -16.85 0.11
CA LEU A 139 13.92 -15.76 -0.42
C LEU A 139 15.05 -15.42 0.56
N LYS A 140 16.16 -14.88 0.02
CA LYS A 140 17.24 -14.31 0.80
C LYS A 140 17.20 -12.79 0.70
N ALA A 141 17.18 -12.11 1.83
CA ALA A 141 17.13 -10.64 1.87
C ALA A 141 18.29 -10.00 1.08
N GLY A 142 19.52 -10.54 1.23
CA GLY A 142 20.71 -10.02 0.54
C GLY A 142 20.72 -10.23 -0.99
N GLU A 143 19.81 -11.05 -1.52
CA GLU A 143 19.61 -11.25 -2.96
C GLU A 143 18.34 -10.54 -3.46
N SER A 144 17.71 -9.71 -2.61
CA SER A 144 16.41 -9.10 -2.88
C SER A 144 16.47 -7.57 -2.79
N VAL A 145 15.72 -6.90 -3.67
CA VAL A 145 15.55 -5.45 -3.67
C VAL A 145 14.12 -5.13 -3.24
N PHE A 146 13.97 -4.32 -2.19
CA PHE A 146 12.68 -3.84 -1.72
C PHE A 146 12.42 -2.42 -2.25
N ILE A 147 11.27 -2.24 -2.89
CA ILE A 147 10.88 -0.97 -3.53
C ILE A 147 9.57 -0.51 -2.91
N ASP A 148 9.57 0.69 -2.30
CA ASP A 148 8.39 1.25 -1.65
C ASP A 148 8.46 2.79 -1.70
N ASP A 149 7.32 3.48 -1.67
CA ASP A 149 7.26 4.95 -1.65
C ASP A 149 7.49 5.51 -0.24
N ARG A 150 7.21 4.75 0.81
CA ARG A 150 7.41 5.15 2.21
C ARG A 150 8.82 4.81 2.67
N LEU A 151 9.56 5.85 3.07
CA LEU A 151 10.96 5.70 3.53
C LEU A 151 11.08 4.73 4.73
N GLU A 152 10.13 4.78 5.67
CA GLU A 152 10.13 3.91 6.85
C GLU A 152 10.05 2.42 6.48
N ASN A 153 9.28 2.07 5.43
CA ASN A 153 9.20 0.70 4.92
C ASN A 153 10.54 0.26 4.31
N VAL A 154 11.17 1.14 3.52
CA VAL A 154 12.48 0.88 2.91
C VAL A 154 13.55 0.71 3.99
N GLN A 155 13.54 1.55 5.03
CA GLN A 155 14.47 1.44 6.15
C GLN A 155 14.28 0.15 6.95
N ALA A 156 13.02 -0.30 7.14
CA ALA A 156 12.75 -1.57 7.81
C ALA A 156 13.29 -2.76 7.00
N ALA A 157 13.09 -2.77 5.68
CA ALA A 157 13.64 -3.79 4.79
C ALA A 157 15.17 -3.77 4.81
N PHE A 158 15.80 -2.59 4.77
CA PHE A 158 17.26 -2.45 4.82
C PHE A 158 17.86 -3.05 6.10
N ARG A 159 17.22 -2.84 7.26
CA ARG A 159 17.65 -3.45 8.52
C ARG A 159 17.60 -4.98 8.53
N LEU A 160 16.83 -5.58 7.63
CA LEU A 160 16.73 -7.03 7.44
C LEU A 160 17.68 -7.56 6.35
N GLY A 161 18.50 -6.68 5.75
CA GLY A 161 19.49 -7.05 4.74
C GLY A 161 19.03 -6.92 3.28
N PHE A 162 17.83 -6.40 3.01
CA PHE A 162 17.42 -6.08 1.64
C PHE A 162 18.22 -4.88 1.09
N ALA A 163 18.49 -4.86 -0.20
CA ALA A 163 18.74 -3.60 -0.89
C ALA A 163 17.42 -2.82 -0.97
N GLY A 164 17.44 -1.52 -0.65
CA GLY A 164 16.24 -0.69 -0.54
C GLY A 164 16.22 0.45 -1.55
N ILE A 165 15.09 0.64 -2.25
CA ILE A 165 14.89 1.78 -3.15
C ILE A 165 13.60 2.50 -2.75
N GLN A 166 13.73 3.77 -2.35
CA GLN A 166 12.57 4.63 -2.17
C GLN A 166 12.11 5.20 -3.50
N MET A 167 10.87 4.90 -3.88
CA MET A 167 10.25 5.43 -5.09
C MET A 167 9.65 6.81 -4.82
N LYS A 168 10.42 7.89 -5.11
CA LYS A 168 9.98 9.27 -4.81
C LYS A 168 9.06 9.88 -5.88
N ASP A 169 9.39 9.74 -7.17
CA ASP A 169 8.73 10.56 -8.21
C ASP A 169 8.21 9.78 -9.43
N SER A 170 8.95 8.85 -9.95
CA SER A 170 8.51 8.15 -11.16
C SER A 170 9.17 6.79 -11.36
N VAL A 171 8.46 5.93 -12.09
CA VAL A 171 9.01 4.65 -12.59
C VAL A 171 10.30 4.85 -13.40
N GLY A 172 10.45 6.00 -14.06
CA GLY A 172 11.67 6.32 -14.82
C GLY A 172 12.91 6.48 -13.93
N THR A 173 12.77 7.05 -12.74
CA THR A 173 13.84 7.12 -11.74
C THR A 173 14.20 5.73 -11.22
N LEU A 174 13.18 4.90 -10.96
CA LEU A 174 13.36 3.53 -10.51
C LEU A 174 14.11 2.67 -11.57
N VAL A 175 13.73 2.79 -12.85
CA VAL A 175 14.42 2.05 -13.94
C VAL A 175 15.92 2.41 -13.99
N ARG A 176 16.28 3.68 -13.79
CA ARG A 176 17.70 4.09 -13.74
C ARG A 176 18.45 3.55 -12.51
N SER A 177 17.75 3.32 -11.41
CA SER A 177 18.36 2.75 -10.19
C SER A 177 18.56 1.23 -10.25
N LEU A 178 17.90 0.56 -11.18
CA LEU A 178 17.98 -0.89 -11.40
C LEU A 178 18.90 -1.27 -12.59
N ALA A 179 19.35 -0.28 -13.35
CA ALA A 179 20.30 -0.46 -14.46
C ALA A 179 21.75 -0.39 -13.96
#